data_03e3d7c25828388135442a906da7a581
#
_entry.id   03e3d7c25828388135442a906da7a581
#
_cell.length_a   1.000
_cell.length_b   1.000
_cell.length_c   1.000
_cell.angle_alpha   90.00
_cell.angle_beta   90.00
_cell.angle_gamma   90.00
#
_symmetry.space_group_name_H-M   'P 1'
#
loop_
_entity.id
_entity.type
_entity.pdbx_description
1 polymer ?
#
loop_
_entity_poly.entity_id
_entity_poly.type
_entity_poly.pdbx_seq_one_letter_code
_entity_poly.pdbx_strand_id
1 'polypeptide(L)'
;MMAASQPKVRIRAFGLPDQERLVQLWRDCDLIRPWNNPEDDIRQCLENPSSELLVAAAKNTLCGSVMIGCDGHRGWVYYLAVDRQYRHQGIGRALMEHAENWMRVRKVPKIQAMIRHDNLAVRGFYGRLNYRDGDVQLVQKWLNEETS
;
A
#
# COMPACT_ATOMS: atom_id res chain seq x y z
N MET A 1 -25.49 15.44 -22.97
CA MET A 1 -25.57 14.45 -21.88
C MET A 1 -24.30 14.53 -21.06
N MET A 2 -24.41 14.81 -19.80
CA MET A 2 -23.23 14.91 -18.94
C MET A 2 -22.83 13.52 -18.47
N ALA A 3 -21.53 13.22 -18.60
CA ALA A 3 -20.99 12.01 -18.00
C ALA A 3 -21.17 12.09 -16.48
N ALA A 4 -21.52 10.96 -15.86
CA ALA A 4 -21.57 10.89 -14.41
C ALA A 4 -20.19 11.26 -13.87
N SER A 5 -20.12 12.22 -12.95
CA SER A 5 -18.85 12.55 -12.30
C SER A 5 -18.39 11.37 -11.47
N GLN A 6 -17.10 11.02 -11.58
CA GLN A 6 -16.51 9.98 -10.75
C GLN A 6 -16.55 10.45 -9.29
N PRO A 7 -16.72 9.53 -8.33
CA PRO A 7 -16.68 9.89 -6.92
C PRO A 7 -15.35 10.55 -6.60
N LYS A 8 -15.41 11.65 -5.86
CA LYS A 8 -14.19 12.32 -5.41
C LYS A 8 -13.52 11.46 -4.35
N VAL A 9 -12.27 11.10 -4.58
CA VAL A 9 -11.49 10.27 -3.66
C VAL A 9 -10.61 11.15 -2.78
N ARG A 10 -10.66 10.86 -1.49
CA ARG A 10 -9.83 11.54 -0.50
C ARG A 10 -8.83 10.55 0.09
N ILE A 11 -7.57 10.94 0.17
CA ILE A 11 -6.54 10.15 0.82
C ILE A 11 -6.27 10.76 2.19
N ARG A 12 -6.28 9.91 3.21
CA ARG A 12 -6.11 10.34 4.59
C ARG A 12 -5.43 9.26 5.42
N ALA A 13 -5.02 9.61 6.63
CA ALA A 13 -4.48 8.63 7.55
C ALA A 13 -5.57 7.64 7.98
N PHE A 14 -5.16 6.40 8.20
CA PHE A 14 -6.02 5.35 8.76
C PHE A 14 -6.49 5.73 10.16
N GLY A 15 -7.73 5.37 10.49
CA GLY A 15 -8.27 5.44 11.85
C GLY A 15 -8.82 4.09 12.26
N LEU A 16 -8.90 3.82 13.57
CA LEU A 16 -9.38 2.51 14.05
C LEU A 16 -10.75 2.10 13.50
N PRO A 17 -11.71 3.01 13.27
CA PRO A 17 -12.97 2.63 12.65
C PRO A 17 -12.84 2.03 11.24
N ASP A 18 -11.71 2.25 10.57
CA ASP A 18 -11.47 1.73 9.23
C ASP A 18 -11.03 0.26 9.23
N GLN A 19 -10.63 -0.31 10.36
CA GLN A 19 -9.89 -1.57 10.40
C GLN A 19 -10.63 -2.72 9.75
N GLU A 20 -11.89 -2.91 10.10
CA GLU A 20 -12.65 -4.04 9.58
C GLU A 20 -12.78 -3.98 8.05
N ARG A 21 -13.09 -2.80 7.53
CA ARG A 21 -13.22 -2.61 6.08
C ARG A 21 -11.87 -2.73 5.37
N LEU A 22 -10.81 -2.22 5.98
CA LEU A 22 -9.47 -2.32 5.40
C LEU A 22 -9.00 -3.77 5.31
N VAL A 23 -9.19 -4.56 6.35
CA VAL A 23 -8.84 -5.98 6.34
C VAL A 23 -9.62 -6.72 5.27
N GLN A 24 -10.91 -6.38 5.10
CA GLN A 24 -11.71 -6.98 4.04
C GLN A 24 -11.20 -6.58 2.66
N LEU A 25 -10.81 -5.32 2.47
CA LEU A 25 -10.20 -4.86 1.21
C LEU A 25 -8.94 -5.67 0.89
N TRP A 26 -8.07 -5.84 1.87
CA TRP A 26 -6.85 -6.63 1.69
C TRP A 26 -7.16 -8.08 1.34
N ARG A 27 -8.19 -8.64 1.95
CA ARG A 27 -8.64 -10.01 1.66
C ARG A 27 -9.16 -10.12 0.22
N ASP A 28 -9.96 -9.17 -0.19
CA ASP A 28 -10.54 -9.12 -1.53
C ASP A 28 -9.47 -8.92 -2.61
N CYS A 29 -8.36 -8.24 -2.27
CA CYS A 29 -7.23 -8.02 -3.18
C CYS A 29 -6.18 -9.12 -3.10
N ASP A 30 -6.44 -10.19 -2.37
CA ASP A 30 -5.55 -11.34 -2.22
C ASP A 30 -4.18 -10.96 -1.62
N LEU A 31 -4.19 -10.03 -0.67
CA LEU A 31 -2.97 -9.55 -0.02
C LEU A 31 -2.71 -10.21 1.33
N ILE A 32 -3.68 -10.96 1.87
CA ILE A 32 -3.53 -11.63 3.16
C ILE A 32 -2.99 -13.03 2.91
N ARG A 33 -1.91 -13.37 3.58
CA ARG A 33 -1.23 -14.66 3.48
C ARG A 33 -1.32 -15.40 4.82
N PRO A 34 -1.21 -16.75 4.83
CA PRO A 34 -1.32 -17.50 6.07
C PRO A 34 -0.29 -17.13 7.14
N TRP A 35 0.85 -16.59 6.72
CA TRP A 35 1.94 -16.19 7.63
C TRP A 35 1.82 -14.75 8.12
N ASN A 36 0.81 -14.00 7.69
CA ASN A 36 0.60 -12.61 8.11
C ASN A 36 -0.70 -12.50 8.89
N ASN A 37 -0.66 -11.77 10.01
CA ASN A 37 -1.85 -11.35 10.73
C ASN A 37 -2.10 -9.88 10.40
N PRO A 38 -3.16 -9.54 9.65
CA PRO A 38 -3.35 -8.16 9.21
C PRO A 38 -3.59 -7.18 10.36
N GLU A 39 -4.25 -7.59 11.43
CA GLU A 39 -4.47 -6.73 12.59
C GLU A 39 -3.16 -6.40 13.29
N ASP A 40 -2.26 -7.39 13.41
CA ASP A 40 -0.93 -7.16 13.97
C ASP A 40 -0.08 -6.28 13.06
N ASP A 41 -0.17 -6.45 11.76
CA ASP A 41 0.56 -5.61 10.80
C ASP A 41 0.10 -4.15 10.91
N ILE A 42 -1.19 -3.92 11.04
CA ILE A 42 -1.75 -2.58 11.26
C ILE A 42 -1.22 -1.99 12.55
N ARG A 43 -1.31 -2.74 13.65
CA ARG A 43 -0.87 -2.27 14.96
C ARG A 43 0.62 -1.91 14.95
N GLN A 44 1.46 -2.78 14.40
CA GLN A 44 2.90 -2.51 14.33
C GLN A 44 3.21 -1.26 13.50
N CYS A 45 2.50 -1.08 12.40
CA CYS A 45 2.66 0.12 11.58
C CYS A 45 2.31 1.38 12.35
N LEU A 46 1.18 1.36 13.07
CA LEU A 46 0.71 2.53 13.82
C LEU A 46 1.61 2.85 15.01
N GLU A 47 2.22 1.86 15.62
CA GLU A 47 3.13 2.04 16.76
C GLU A 47 4.52 2.51 16.33
N ASN A 48 4.87 2.38 15.07
CA ASN A 48 6.18 2.75 14.57
C ASN A 48 6.19 4.21 14.12
N PRO A 49 7.03 5.07 14.73
CA PRO A 49 7.06 6.50 14.35
C PRO A 49 7.58 6.74 12.94
N SER A 50 8.22 5.75 12.32
CA SER A 50 8.77 5.86 10.96
C SER A 50 7.90 5.20 9.91
N SER A 51 6.65 4.89 10.21
CA SER A 51 5.70 4.32 9.26
C SER A 51 4.34 4.96 9.38
N GLU A 52 3.54 4.83 8.33
CA GLU A 52 2.20 5.38 8.28
C GLU A 52 1.31 4.51 7.39
N LEU A 53 0.04 4.46 7.71
CA LEU A 53 -0.95 3.75 6.93
C LEU A 53 -1.95 4.76 6.38
N LEU A 54 -2.01 4.86 5.05
CA LEU A 54 -2.92 5.76 4.35
C LEU A 54 -4.05 4.98 3.74
N VAL A 55 -5.24 5.57 3.73
CA VAL A 55 -6.41 5.00 3.09
C VAL A 55 -7.01 5.99 2.10
N ALA A 56 -7.64 5.46 1.06
CA ALA A 56 -8.40 6.23 0.09
C ALA A 56 -9.87 5.96 0.31
N ALA A 57 -10.66 7.01 0.39
CA ALA A 57 -12.10 6.90 0.60
C ALA A 57 -12.84 7.72 -0.45
N ALA A 58 -13.86 7.10 -1.06
CA ALA A 58 -14.80 7.77 -1.95
C ALA A 58 -16.07 8.00 -1.13
N LYS A 59 -16.34 9.25 -0.78
CA LYS A 59 -17.34 9.62 0.23
C LYS A 59 -17.00 8.93 1.55
N ASN A 60 -17.86 8.07 2.05
CA ASN A 60 -17.63 7.33 3.30
C ASN A 60 -17.19 5.89 3.05
N THR A 61 -16.85 5.53 1.81
CA THR A 61 -16.47 4.17 1.46
C THR A 61 -14.97 4.07 1.26
N LEU A 62 -14.30 3.26 2.08
CA LEU A 62 -12.88 3.00 1.94
C LEU A 62 -12.67 2.15 0.67
N CYS A 63 -11.83 2.62 -0.24
CA CYS A 63 -11.62 1.98 -1.54
C CYS A 63 -10.15 1.73 -1.88
N GLY A 64 -9.22 2.11 -1.02
CA GLY A 64 -7.80 1.86 -1.27
C GLY A 64 -6.95 2.06 -0.04
N SER A 65 -5.71 1.60 -0.11
CA SER A 65 -4.74 1.74 0.97
C SER A 65 -3.31 1.70 0.47
N VAL A 66 -2.39 2.22 1.27
CA VAL A 66 -0.96 1.95 1.15
C VAL A 66 -0.32 2.09 2.53
N MET A 67 0.55 1.15 2.87
CA MET A 67 1.37 1.22 4.07
C MET A 67 2.76 1.67 3.67
N ILE A 68 3.29 2.68 4.34
CA ILE A 68 4.57 3.29 3.99
C ILE A 68 5.47 3.35 5.21
N GLY A 69 6.77 3.24 4.97
CA GLY A 69 7.73 3.31 6.05
C GLY A 69 9.13 3.62 5.56
N CYS A 70 9.95 4.07 6.48
CA CYS A 70 11.34 4.42 6.23
C CYS A 70 12.19 3.77 7.31
N ASP A 71 13.26 3.09 6.87
CA ASP A 71 14.14 2.37 7.78
C ASP A 71 15.41 3.17 8.16
N GLY A 72 15.44 4.45 7.82
CA GLY A 72 16.61 5.30 8.02
C GLY A 72 17.55 5.31 6.84
N HIS A 73 17.27 4.52 5.80
CA HIS A 73 18.10 4.42 4.61
C HIS A 73 17.28 4.48 3.34
N ARG A 74 16.19 3.70 3.28
CA ARG A 74 15.29 3.61 2.12
C ARG A 74 13.85 3.69 2.57
N GLY A 75 12.96 4.04 1.64
CA GLY A 75 11.53 3.97 1.87
C GLY A 75 10.95 2.70 1.27
N TRP A 76 9.91 2.18 1.89
CA TRP A 76 9.23 0.96 1.48
C TRP A 76 7.74 1.14 1.48
N VAL A 77 7.06 0.50 0.53
CA VAL A 77 5.60 0.45 0.49
C VAL A 77 5.12 -0.99 0.57
N TYR A 78 4.01 -1.18 1.30
CA TYR A 78 3.33 -2.46 1.46
C TYR A 78 1.83 -2.24 1.37
N TYR A 79 1.09 -3.28 1.13
CA TYR A 79 -0.38 -3.24 1.16
C TYR A 79 -0.97 -2.14 0.28
N LEU A 80 -0.39 -1.94 -0.90
CA LEU A 80 -1.04 -1.09 -1.90
C LEU A 80 -2.22 -1.86 -2.47
N ALA A 81 -3.41 -1.35 -2.22
CA ALA A 81 -4.65 -2.01 -2.62
C ALA A 81 -5.64 -0.99 -3.16
N VAL A 82 -6.38 -1.38 -4.19
CA VAL A 82 -7.50 -0.60 -4.72
C VAL A 82 -8.66 -1.57 -4.93
N ASP A 83 -9.83 -1.23 -4.37
CA ASP A 83 -11.04 -2.00 -4.55
C ASP A 83 -11.35 -2.17 -6.05
N ARG A 84 -11.72 -3.39 -6.46
CA ARG A 84 -11.96 -3.71 -7.86
C ARG A 84 -12.96 -2.78 -8.54
N GLN A 85 -13.97 -2.33 -7.81
CA GLN A 85 -14.99 -1.43 -8.34
C GLN A 85 -14.46 -0.01 -8.57
N TYR A 86 -13.29 0.31 -8.02
CA TYR A 86 -12.69 1.64 -8.12
C TYR A 86 -11.39 1.66 -8.93
N ARG A 87 -11.04 0.56 -9.58
CA ARG A 87 -9.82 0.47 -10.40
C ARG A 87 -9.93 1.31 -11.66
N HIS A 88 -8.77 1.64 -12.23
CA HIS A 88 -8.63 2.44 -13.45
C HIS A 88 -9.15 3.88 -13.32
N GLN A 89 -9.18 4.39 -12.09
CA GLN A 89 -9.60 5.77 -11.78
C GLN A 89 -8.47 6.61 -11.19
N GLY A 90 -7.23 6.10 -11.21
CA GLY A 90 -6.07 6.84 -10.72
C GLY A 90 -5.86 6.79 -9.21
N ILE A 91 -6.59 5.96 -8.48
CA ILE A 91 -6.47 5.88 -7.01
C ILE A 91 -5.12 5.32 -6.60
N GLY A 92 -4.66 4.24 -7.24
CA GLY A 92 -3.35 3.67 -6.95
C GLY A 92 -2.23 4.67 -7.22
N ARG A 93 -2.31 5.40 -8.33
CA ARG A 93 -1.36 6.46 -8.64
C ARG A 93 -1.36 7.53 -7.56
N ALA A 94 -2.53 7.98 -7.14
CA ALA A 94 -2.65 9.00 -6.10
C ALA A 94 -2.07 8.54 -4.77
N LEU A 95 -2.32 7.27 -4.39
CA LEU A 95 -1.73 6.69 -3.18
C LEU A 95 -0.21 6.68 -3.26
N MET A 96 0.35 6.29 -4.41
CA MET A 96 1.79 6.28 -4.59
C MET A 96 2.39 7.68 -4.60
N GLU A 97 1.69 8.66 -5.17
CA GLU A 97 2.14 10.05 -5.11
C GLU A 97 2.20 10.57 -3.67
N HIS A 98 1.22 10.22 -2.85
CA HIS A 98 1.26 10.54 -1.42
C HIS A 98 2.43 9.85 -0.72
N ALA A 99 2.68 8.59 -1.04
CA ALA A 99 3.81 7.84 -0.48
C ALA A 99 5.14 8.50 -0.86
N GLU A 100 5.31 8.88 -2.12
CA GLU A 100 6.53 9.53 -2.60
C GLU A 100 6.74 10.88 -1.94
N ASN A 101 5.68 11.68 -1.79
CA ASN A 101 5.77 12.95 -1.09
C ASN A 101 6.13 12.78 0.39
N TRP A 102 5.56 11.78 1.03
CA TRP A 102 5.91 11.44 2.41
C TRP A 102 7.42 11.15 2.55
N MET A 103 7.97 10.42 1.57
CA MET A 103 9.41 10.14 1.53
C MET A 103 10.23 11.41 1.28
N ARG A 104 9.80 12.26 0.34
CA ARG A 104 10.51 13.50 0.01
C ARG A 104 10.60 14.45 1.20
N VAL A 105 9.51 14.59 1.95
CA VAL A 105 9.48 15.43 3.16
C VAL A 105 10.53 14.95 4.17
N ARG A 106 10.77 13.65 4.23
CA ARG A 106 11.74 13.04 5.14
C ARG A 106 13.13 12.89 4.53
N LYS A 107 13.31 13.43 3.32
CA LYS A 107 14.60 13.36 2.59
C LYS A 107 15.07 11.93 2.34
N VAL A 108 14.14 11.02 2.15
CA VAL A 108 14.44 9.64 1.76
C VAL A 108 14.68 9.61 0.25
N PRO A 109 15.87 9.18 -0.21
CA PRO A 109 16.23 9.34 -1.62
C PRO A 109 15.66 8.27 -2.55
N LYS A 110 15.18 7.15 -2.02
CA LYS A 110 14.69 6.06 -2.86
C LYS A 110 13.56 5.32 -2.16
N ILE A 111 12.47 5.11 -2.90
CA ILE A 111 11.32 4.33 -2.47
C ILE A 111 11.33 2.99 -3.19
N GLN A 112 11.01 1.91 -2.48
CA GLN A 112 11.09 0.55 -2.99
C GLN A 112 9.82 -0.22 -2.65
N ALA A 113 9.52 -1.22 -3.47
CA ALA A 113 8.40 -2.13 -3.22
C ALA A 113 8.84 -3.55 -3.60
N MET A 114 8.32 -4.54 -2.88
CA MET A 114 8.51 -5.94 -3.22
C MET A 114 7.28 -6.44 -3.96
N ILE A 115 7.48 -7.00 -5.14
CA ILE A 115 6.40 -7.48 -6.01
C ILE A 115 6.65 -8.95 -6.28
N ARG A 116 5.61 -9.77 -6.15
CA ARG A 116 5.71 -11.18 -6.50
C ARG A 116 6.00 -11.33 -8.00
N HIS A 117 6.88 -12.25 -8.34
CA HIS A 117 7.32 -12.47 -9.73
C HIS A 117 6.16 -12.67 -10.70
N ASP A 118 5.12 -13.38 -10.28
CA ASP A 118 3.99 -13.74 -11.13
C ASP A 118 2.91 -12.66 -11.19
N ASN A 119 3.04 -11.57 -10.44
CA ASN A 119 2.06 -10.50 -10.45
C ASN A 119 2.38 -9.48 -11.54
N LEU A 120 2.11 -9.86 -12.79
CA LEU A 120 2.44 -9.04 -13.97
C LEU A 120 1.65 -7.74 -14.02
N ALA A 121 0.39 -7.76 -13.54
CA ALA A 121 -0.45 -6.57 -13.53
C ALA A 121 0.14 -5.49 -12.61
N VAL A 122 0.60 -5.87 -11.43
CA VAL A 122 1.20 -4.94 -10.47
C VAL A 122 2.55 -4.45 -10.98
N ARG A 123 3.35 -5.32 -11.60
CA ARG A 123 4.62 -4.91 -12.21
C ARG A 123 4.39 -3.86 -13.30
N GLY A 124 3.38 -4.06 -14.15
CA GLY A 124 3.01 -3.08 -15.17
C GLY A 124 2.55 -1.76 -14.56
N PHE A 125 1.78 -1.82 -13.48
CA PHE A 125 1.34 -0.62 -12.76
C PHE A 125 2.53 0.20 -12.28
N TYR A 126 3.48 -0.42 -11.58
CA TYR A 126 4.67 0.29 -11.09
C TYR A 126 5.53 0.79 -12.25
N GLY A 127 5.65 0.03 -13.33
CA GLY A 127 6.38 0.47 -14.52
C GLY A 127 5.82 1.76 -15.11
N ARG A 128 4.49 1.90 -15.14
CA ARG A 128 3.84 3.13 -15.61
C ARG A 128 4.09 4.32 -14.70
N LEU A 129 4.49 4.08 -13.45
CA LEU A 129 4.87 5.14 -12.50
C LEU A 129 6.38 5.38 -12.48
N ASN A 130 7.10 4.84 -13.46
CA ASN A 130 8.54 4.96 -13.62
C ASN A 130 9.37 4.21 -12.57
N TYR A 131 8.79 3.19 -11.95
CA TYR A 131 9.54 2.26 -11.12
C TYR A 131 10.23 1.24 -12.03
N ARG A 132 11.42 0.86 -11.66
CA ARG A 132 12.24 -0.10 -12.45
C ARG A 132 12.67 -1.25 -11.55
N ASP A 133 12.90 -2.40 -12.17
CA ASP A 133 13.44 -3.54 -11.45
C ASP A 133 14.82 -3.19 -10.89
N GLY A 134 15.03 -3.54 -9.64
CA GLY A 134 16.35 -3.43 -9.03
C GLY A 134 17.22 -4.61 -9.44
N ASP A 135 18.52 -4.37 -9.54
CA ASP A 135 19.49 -5.43 -9.84
C ASP A 135 19.97 -6.08 -8.52
N VAL A 136 19.01 -6.66 -7.81
CA VAL A 136 19.24 -7.26 -6.49
C VAL A 136 18.36 -8.49 -6.33
N GLN A 137 18.78 -9.37 -5.43
CA GLN A 137 17.98 -10.52 -5.02
C GLN A 137 17.56 -10.34 -3.57
N LEU A 138 16.28 -10.57 -3.28
CA LEU A 138 15.77 -10.55 -1.91
C LEU A 138 16.13 -11.88 -1.24
N VAL A 139 16.77 -11.82 -0.07
CA VAL A 139 16.95 -12.98 0.79
C VAL A 139 16.22 -12.71 2.10
N GLN A 140 15.60 -13.75 2.67
CA GLN A 140 14.76 -13.58 3.83
C GLN A 140 14.82 -14.78 4.75
N LYS A 141 14.51 -14.57 6.01
CA LYS A 141 14.49 -15.61 7.02
C LYS A 141 13.43 -15.24 8.07
N TRP A 142 12.54 -16.16 8.37
CA TRP A 142 11.62 -15.99 9.49
C TRP A 142 12.37 -16.10 10.79
N LEU A 143 12.11 -15.19 11.72
CA LEU A 143 12.76 -15.18 13.03
C LEU A 143 11.89 -15.82 14.12
N ASN A 144 10.62 -16.05 13.84
CA ASN A 144 9.77 -16.80 14.74
C ASN A 144 9.60 -18.24 14.22
N GLU A 145 9.53 -19.22 15.12
CA GLU A 145 9.52 -20.64 14.77
C GLU A 145 8.20 -21.10 14.17
N GLU A 146 7.13 -20.37 14.39
CA GLU A 146 5.77 -20.75 13.95
C GLU A 146 5.57 -20.61 12.46
N THR A 147 6.42 -19.86 11.76
CA THR A 147 6.27 -19.52 10.34
C THR A 147 7.36 -20.11 9.46
N SER A 148 8.24 -20.92 10.02
CA SER A 148 9.33 -21.56 9.27
C SER A 148 8.83 -22.67 8.35
#